data_0966e4de6810699f1a5708eb87a0045c
#
_entry.id   0966e4de6810699f1a5708eb87a0045c
#
_cell.length_a   1.000
_cell.length_b   1.000
_cell.length_c   1.000
_cell.angle_alpha   90.00
_cell.angle_beta   90.00
_cell.angle_gamma   90.00
#
_symmetry.space_group_name_H-M   'P 1'
#
loop_
_entity.id
_entity.type
_entity.pdbx_description
1 polymer ?
#
loop_
_entity_poly.entity_id
_entity_poly.type
_entity_poly.pdbx_seq_one_letter_code
_entity_poly.pdbx_strand_id
1 'polypeptide(L)'
;MAKPSLSAPPLSLRRDKNKETFRTVKIRIVWIGKTREPAIASLTEEYLTRIARYVQVEGVAVRDEQDLLAKSGHSKKAGSKSTLVLLDSSGKEFSSEQFAKFLGDHQDRNPLPLTFAIGGADGFSPAAKAAAHSLISMGKMTLAHELARVVLLEQIYRAFTILKGHPYHSGH
;
A
#
# COMPACT_ATOMS: atom_id res chain seq x y z
N MET A 1 -54.63 -37.32 -33.78
CA MET A 1 -53.18 -36.96 -34.13
C MET A 1 -52.81 -35.74 -33.32
N ALA A 2 -52.10 -35.93 -32.25
CA ALA A 2 -51.61 -34.86 -31.38
C ALA A 2 -50.17 -34.52 -31.78
N LYS A 3 -49.90 -33.25 -32.03
CA LYS A 3 -48.55 -32.72 -32.28
C LYS A 3 -47.79 -32.58 -30.95
N PRO A 4 -46.53 -32.96 -30.88
CA PRO A 4 -45.72 -32.76 -29.68
C PRO A 4 -45.34 -31.30 -29.51
N SER A 5 -45.52 -30.81 -28.28
CA SER A 5 -45.09 -29.53 -27.75
C SER A 5 -43.56 -29.45 -27.75
N LEU A 6 -42.98 -28.45 -28.40
CA LEU A 6 -41.57 -28.08 -28.28
C LEU A 6 -41.40 -27.36 -26.95
N SER A 7 -40.73 -28.06 -26.05
CA SER A 7 -40.20 -27.44 -24.81
C SER A 7 -39.04 -26.54 -25.15
N ALA A 8 -39.11 -25.31 -24.69
CA ALA A 8 -37.99 -24.36 -24.77
C ALA A 8 -36.79 -24.84 -23.97
N PRO A 9 -35.54 -24.60 -24.45
CA PRO A 9 -34.34 -24.98 -23.70
C PRO A 9 -34.20 -24.11 -22.46
N PRO A 10 -33.57 -24.64 -21.39
CA PRO A 10 -33.35 -23.91 -20.15
C PRO A 10 -32.38 -22.74 -20.39
N LEU A 11 -32.73 -21.61 -19.78
CA LEU A 11 -31.87 -20.41 -19.70
C LEU A 11 -30.53 -20.81 -19.13
N SER A 12 -29.56 -21.04 -20.02
CA SER A 12 -28.19 -21.21 -19.68
C SER A 12 -27.67 -19.96 -18.96
N LEU A 13 -27.23 -20.17 -17.76
CA LEU A 13 -26.37 -19.30 -16.95
C LEU A 13 -25.56 -18.34 -17.82
N ARG A 14 -25.99 -17.10 -17.90
CA ARG A 14 -25.11 -16.01 -18.30
C ARG A 14 -24.02 -15.93 -17.21
N ARG A 15 -22.88 -16.53 -17.47
CA ARG A 15 -21.65 -16.21 -16.74
C ARG A 15 -21.43 -14.72 -16.92
N ASP A 16 -21.58 -13.99 -15.83
CA ASP A 16 -21.08 -12.62 -15.71
C ASP A 16 -19.60 -12.61 -16.02
N LYS A 17 -19.24 -12.25 -17.24
CA LYS A 17 -17.86 -12.05 -17.70
C LYS A 17 -17.28 -10.74 -17.18
N ASN A 18 -17.83 -10.16 -16.14
CA ASN A 18 -17.36 -8.91 -15.54
C ASN A 18 -16.83 -9.09 -14.12
N LYS A 19 -16.16 -10.23 -13.85
CA LYS A 19 -15.10 -10.22 -12.85
C LYS A 19 -13.86 -9.67 -13.55
N GLU A 20 -13.78 -8.36 -13.64
CA GLU A 20 -12.48 -7.70 -13.72
C GLU A 20 -11.62 -8.30 -12.62
N THR A 21 -10.62 -9.04 -13.02
CA THR A 21 -9.56 -9.53 -12.13
C THR A 21 -8.82 -8.27 -11.71
N PHE A 22 -9.31 -7.60 -10.65
CA PHE A 22 -8.54 -6.57 -9.97
C PHE A 22 -7.22 -7.24 -9.59
N ARG A 23 -6.17 -6.90 -10.29
CA ARG A 23 -4.81 -7.25 -9.90
C ARG A 23 -4.62 -6.68 -8.50
N THR A 24 -4.69 -7.55 -7.51
CA THR A 24 -4.57 -7.15 -6.10
C THR A 24 -3.11 -6.78 -5.89
N VAL A 25 -2.79 -5.51 -6.01
CA VAL A 25 -1.46 -5.00 -5.71
C VAL A 25 -1.27 -5.10 -4.21
N LYS A 26 -0.28 -5.88 -3.79
CA LYS A 26 0.10 -6.01 -2.39
C LYS A 26 0.82 -4.73 -1.96
N ILE A 27 0.39 -4.15 -0.84
CA ILE A 27 1.08 -3.06 -0.15
C ILE A 27 1.83 -3.63 1.05
N ARG A 28 3.10 -3.30 1.16
CA ARG A 28 3.94 -3.67 2.29
C ARG A 28 4.46 -2.42 2.98
N ILE A 29 4.35 -2.38 4.30
CA ILE A 29 4.95 -1.34 5.14
C ILE A 29 6.07 -1.99 5.94
N VAL A 30 7.31 -1.52 5.76
CA VAL A 30 8.50 -2.04 6.45
C VAL A 30 9.09 -0.93 7.30
N TRP A 31 9.40 -1.22 8.56
CA TRP A 31 10.02 -0.24 9.46
C TRP A 31 11.16 -0.85 10.26
N ILE A 32 12.16 -0.03 10.56
CA ILE A 32 13.31 -0.43 11.37
C ILE A 32 12.96 -0.30 12.85
N GLY A 33 13.26 -1.35 13.60
CA GLY A 33 13.13 -1.40 15.04
C GLY A 33 11.80 -1.95 15.54
N LYS A 34 11.76 -2.25 16.84
CA LYS A 34 10.56 -2.74 17.52
C LYS A 34 9.68 -1.57 17.93
N THR A 35 8.38 -1.75 17.86
CA THR A 35 7.42 -0.80 18.41
C THR A 35 7.49 -0.84 19.94
N ARG A 36 7.71 0.30 20.57
CA ARG A 36 7.84 0.44 22.03
C ARG A 36 6.56 0.89 22.69
N GLU A 37 5.83 1.79 22.02
CA GLU A 37 4.59 2.37 22.53
C GLU A 37 3.38 1.48 22.21
N PRO A 38 2.65 0.97 23.24
CA PRO A 38 1.46 0.14 23.03
C PRO A 38 0.38 0.85 22.18
N ALA A 39 0.20 2.16 22.35
CA ALA A 39 -0.74 2.95 21.57
C ALA A 39 -0.38 2.95 20.08
N ILE A 40 0.90 3.06 19.75
CA ILE A 40 1.37 2.97 18.36
C ILE A 40 1.17 1.56 17.78
N ALA A 41 1.41 0.53 18.58
CA ALA A 41 1.14 -0.85 18.15
C ALA A 41 -0.34 -1.04 17.81
N SER A 42 -1.23 -0.60 18.71
CA SER A 42 -2.69 -0.68 18.53
C SER A 42 -3.16 0.08 17.28
N LEU A 43 -2.70 1.32 17.09
CA LEU A 43 -3.05 2.11 15.90
C LEU A 43 -2.50 1.48 14.60
N THR A 44 -1.30 0.90 14.65
CA THR A 44 -0.72 0.19 13.50
C THR A 44 -1.61 -0.95 13.06
N GLU A 45 -2.02 -1.81 13.99
CA GLU A 45 -2.92 -2.94 13.70
C GLU A 45 -4.30 -2.49 13.22
N GLU A 46 -4.84 -1.43 13.83
CA GLU A 46 -6.13 -0.87 13.43
C GLU A 46 -6.12 -0.40 11.97
N TYR A 47 -5.11 0.39 11.57
CA TYR A 47 -5.03 0.87 10.18
C TYR A 47 -4.68 -0.23 9.19
N LEU A 48 -3.84 -1.20 9.54
CA LEU A 48 -3.60 -2.37 8.70
C LEU A 48 -4.91 -3.14 8.45
N THR A 49 -5.73 -3.32 9.49
CA THR A 49 -7.05 -3.98 9.38
C THR A 49 -8.00 -3.18 8.48
N ARG A 50 -8.01 -1.85 8.60
CA ARG A 50 -8.84 -0.98 7.76
C ARG A 50 -8.41 -1.03 6.29
N ILE A 51 -7.10 -0.95 6.02
CA ILE A 51 -6.53 -1.02 4.67
C ILE A 51 -6.79 -2.38 4.03
N ALA A 52 -6.73 -3.46 4.82
CA ALA A 52 -6.97 -4.83 4.34
C ALA A 52 -8.36 -5.04 3.70
N ARG A 53 -9.32 -4.14 3.95
CA ARG A 53 -10.64 -4.14 3.30
C ARG A 53 -10.56 -3.72 1.82
N TYR A 54 -9.50 -3.04 1.41
CA TYR A 54 -9.32 -2.50 0.06
C TYR A 54 -8.24 -3.24 -0.73
N VAL A 55 -7.17 -3.66 -0.07
CA VAL A 55 -5.99 -4.24 -0.72
C VAL A 55 -5.30 -5.21 0.23
N GLN A 56 -4.61 -6.18 -0.32
CA GLN A 56 -3.73 -7.03 0.47
C GLN A 56 -2.56 -6.19 1.04
N VAL A 57 -2.48 -6.08 2.35
CA VAL A 57 -1.49 -5.27 3.07
C VAL A 57 -0.81 -6.09 4.17
N GLU A 58 0.47 -5.81 4.41
CA GLU A 58 1.21 -6.35 5.55
C GLU A 58 2.16 -5.30 6.14
N GLY A 59 2.36 -5.38 7.45
CA GLY A 59 3.35 -4.59 8.19
C GLY A 59 4.47 -5.50 8.68
N VAL A 60 5.73 -5.08 8.53
CA VAL A 60 6.91 -5.88 8.89
C VAL A 60 7.93 -5.01 9.62
N ALA A 61 8.26 -5.40 10.86
CA ALA A 61 9.40 -4.84 11.57
C ALA A 61 10.70 -5.56 11.15
N VAL A 62 11.77 -4.80 10.96
CA VAL A 62 13.10 -5.31 10.59
C VAL A 62 14.15 -4.76 11.56
N ARG A 63 15.33 -5.36 11.56
CA ARG A 63 16.41 -4.99 12.50
C ARG A 63 17.16 -3.73 12.09
N ASP A 64 17.45 -3.63 10.80
CA ASP A 64 18.31 -2.62 10.22
C ASP A 64 17.95 -2.33 8.75
N GLU A 65 18.66 -1.38 8.14
CA GLU A 65 18.47 -0.99 6.76
C GLU A 65 18.77 -2.11 5.76
N GLN A 66 19.75 -2.96 6.03
CA GLN A 66 20.09 -4.09 5.17
C GLN A 66 18.95 -5.11 5.13
N ASP A 67 18.40 -5.44 6.28
CA ASP A 67 17.22 -6.32 6.40
C ASP A 67 15.98 -5.69 5.74
N LEU A 68 15.82 -4.38 5.87
CA LEU A 68 14.76 -3.62 5.20
C LEU A 68 14.85 -3.74 3.67
N LEU A 69 16.02 -3.50 3.09
CA LEU A 69 16.22 -3.60 1.65
C LEU A 69 16.03 -5.02 1.14
N ALA A 70 16.51 -6.03 1.89
CA ALA A 70 16.31 -7.43 1.55
C ALA A 70 14.82 -7.82 1.55
N LYS A 71 14.07 -7.42 2.60
CA LYS A 71 12.63 -7.72 2.73
C LYS A 71 11.75 -6.92 1.79
N SER A 72 12.16 -5.72 1.35
CA SER A 72 11.47 -5.00 0.31
C SER A 72 11.63 -5.61 -1.08
N GLY A 73 12.33 -6.73 -1.20
CA GLY A 73 12.56 -7.38 -2.50
C GLY A 73 13.55 -6.62 -3.38
N HIS A 74 14.37 -5.75 -2.79
CA HIS A 74 15.42 -5.02 -3.47
C HIS A 74 16.72 -5.80 -3.34
N SER A 75 17.14 -6.48 -4.39
CA SER A 75 18.43 -7.19 -4.45
C SER A 75 19.15 -6.81 -5.73
N LYS A 76 20.39 -6.38 -5.60
CA LYS A 76 21.28 -6.10 -6.75
C LYS A 76 21.46 -7.32 -7.67
N LYS A 77 21.29 -8.54 -7.13
CA LYS A 77 21.48 -9.82 -7.86
C LYS A 77 20.23 -10.33 -8.58
N ALA A 78 19.02 -9.96 -8.14
CA ALA A 78 17.79 -10.61 -8.59
C ALA A 78 16.78 -9.66 -9.28
N GLY A 79 17.14 -8.40 -9.48
CA GLY A 79 16.20 -7.37 -9.93
C GLY A 79 15.21 -6.96 -8.83
N SER A 80 14.48 -5.87 -9.06
CA SER A 80 13.46 -5.39 -8.11
C SER A 80 12.21 -6.26 -8.19
N LYS A 81 11.81 -6.83 -7.04
CA LYS A 81 10.56 -7.58 -6.87
C LYS A 81 9.42 -6.71 -6.32
N SER A 82 9.69 -5.44 -6.03
CA SER A 82 8.70 -4.46 -5.58
C SER A 82 9.10 -3.05 -5.99
N THR A 83 8.14 -2.14 -5.99
CA THR A 83 8.39 -0.70 -6.10
C THR A 83 8.67 -0.16 -4.70
N LEU A 84 9.91 0.21 -4.43
CA LEU A 84 10.35 0.70 -3.11
C LEU A 84 10.19 2.21 -3.00
N VAL A 85 9.46 2.66 -2.00
CA VAL A 85 9.25 4.07 -1.64
C VAL A 85 9.75 4.29 -0.22
N LEU A 86 10.70 5.21 -0.04
CA LEU A 86 11.20 5.57 1.29
C LEU A 86 10.49 6.82 1.82
N LEU A 87 10.15 6.82 3.11
CA LEU A 87 9.78 8.04 3.82
C LEU A 87 11.05 8.78 4.21
N ASP A 88 11.23 9.96 3.63
CA ASP A 88 12.39 10.81 3.85
C ASP A 88 12.01 12.29 3.73
N SER A 89 12.56 13.15 4.57
CA SER A 89 12.27 14.59 4.57
C SER A 89 12.66 15.30 3.27
N SER A 90 13.59 14.74 2.50
CA SER A 90 13.97 15.25 1.18
C SER A 90 13.08 14.75 0.04
N GLY A 91 12.07 13.94 0.36
CA GLY A 91 11.16 13.38 -0.62
C GLY A 91 10.11 14.37 -1.11
N LYS A 92 9.32 13.92 -2.10
CA LYS A 92 8.21 14.68 -2.62
C LYS A 92 7.08 14.75 -1.60
N GLU A 93 6.56 15.95 -1.38
CA GLU A 93 5.32 16.16 -0.61
C GLU A 93 4.09 15.96 -1.50
N PHE A 94 3.02 15.41 -0.92
CA PHE A 94 1.75 15.19 -1.58
C PHE A 94 0.60 15.76 -0.75
N SER A 95 -0.45 16.28 -1.41
CA SER A 95 -1.76 16.34 -0.77
C SER A 95 -2.36 14.93 -0.66
N SER A 96 -3.40 14.75 0.15
CA SER A 96 -4.08 13.45 0.28
C SER A 96 -4.64 12.95 -1.06
N GLU A 97 -5.16 13.86 -1.90
CA GLU A 97 -5.68 13.56 -3.24
C GLU A 97 -4.56 13.16 -4.21
N GLN A 98 -3.43 13.87 -4.15
CA GLN A 98 -2.27 13.54 -4.97
C GLN A 98 -1.68 12.17 -4.57
N PHE A 99 -1.67 11.87 -3.27
CA PHE A 99 -1.22 10.57 -2.78
C PHE A 99 -2.19 9.46 -3.17
N ALA A 100 -3.51 9.70 -3.10
CA ALA A 100 -4.52 8.77 -3.61
C ALA A 100 -4.31 8.49 -5.10
N LYS A 101 -4.08 9.53 -5.91
CA LYS A 101 -3.76 9.37 -7.34
C LYS A 101 -2.50 8.55 -7.55
N PHE A 102 -1.44 8.78 -6.78
CA PHE A 102 -0.20 8.01 -6.86
C PHE A 102 -0.44 6.52 -6.60
N LEU A 103 -1.23 6.16 -5.57
CA LEU A 103 -1.60 4.77 -5.28
C LEU A 103 -2.45 4.16 -6.40
N GLY A 104 -3.45 4.89 -6.92
CA GLY A 104 -4.30 4.46 -8.02
C GLY A 104 -3.49 4.21 -9.29
N ASP A 105 -2.65 5.15 -9.69
CA ASP A 105 -1.78 5.01 -10.86
C ASP A 105 -0.84 3.79 -10.74
N HIS A 106 -0.33 3.53 -9.53
CA HIS A 106 0.49 2.34 -9.29
C HIS A 106 -0.32 1.06 -9.45
N GLN A 107 -1.52 0.99 -8.87
CA GLN A 107 -2.39 -0.18 -9.00
C GLN A 107 -2.76 -0.49 -10.45
N ASP A 108 -3.00 0.54 -11.25
CA ASP A 108 -3.45 0.38 -12.63
C ASP A 108 -2.31 -0.01 -13.57
N ARG A 109 -1.09 0.46 -13.33
CA ARG A 109 0.02 0.40 -14.29
C ARG A 109 1.16 -0.52 -13.88
N ASN A 110 1.29 -0.86 -12.60
CA ASN A 110 2.43 -1.60 -12.09
C ASN A 110 2.01 -2.94 -11.46
N PRO A 111 2.50 -4.08 -11.98
CA PRO A 111 2.19 -5.39 -11.41
C PRO A 111 2.97 -5.71 -10.13
N LEU A 112 3.99 -4.91 -9.80
CA LEU A 112 4.84 -5.18 -8.65
C LEU A 112 4.17 -4.69 -7.35
N PRO A 113 4.38 -5.38 -6.23
CA PRO A 113 3.99 -4.87 -4.92
C PRO A 113 4.60 -3.50 -4.65
N LEU A 114 3.87 -2.66 -3.92
CA LEU A 114 4.33 -1.35 -3.47
C LEU A 114 4.82 -1.47 -2.04
N THR A 115 6.09 -1.19 -1.81
CA THR A 115 6.70 -1.25 -0.48
C THR A 115 7.04 0.16 0.00
N PHE A 116 6.42 0.58 1.10
CA PHE A 116 6.79 1.78 1.84
C PHE A 116 7.76 1.41 2.96
N ALA A 117 8.84 2.14 3.09
CA ALA A 117 9.84 1.91 4.10
C ALA A 117 10.02 3.14 5.00
N ILE A 118 10.11 2.89 6.31
CA ILE A 118 10.32 3.89 7.35
C ILE A 118 11.64 3.58 8.03
N GLY A 119 12.57 4.53 7.95
CA GLY A 119 13.89 4.44 8.57
C GLY A 119 13.85 4.52 10.09
N GLY A 120 14.99 4.25 10.71
CA GLY A 120 15.21 4.52 12.12
C GLY A 120 15.44 6.02 12.38
N ALA A 121 15.89 6.34 13.60
CA ALA A 121 16.12 7.73 14.04
C ALA A 121 17.11 8.51 13.14
N ASP A 122 18.08 7.82 12.55
CA ASP A 122 19.14 8.42 11.71
C ASP A 122 18.73 8.54 10.22
N GLY A 123 17.49 8.14 9.87
CA GLY A 123 17.01 8.15 8.48
C GLY A 123 17.63 7.05 7.63
N PHE A 124 17.73 7.29 6.32
CA PHE A 124 18.28 6.35 5.34
C PHE A 124 19.66 6.76 4.84
N SER A 125 20.51 5.77 4.58
CA SER A 125 21.79 5.98 3.93
C SER A 125 21.63 6.48 2.49
N PRO A 126 22.67 7.15 1.92
CA PRO A 126 22.66 7.49 0.50
C PRO A 126 22.47 6.28 -0.42
N ALA A 127 22.99 5.12 -0.02
CA ALA A 127 22.85 3.88 -0.77
C ALA A 127 21.39 3.39 -0.81
N ALA A 128 20.67 3.44 0.32
CA ALA A 128 19.26 3.10 0.38
C ALA A 128 18.42 4.06 -0.46
N LYS A 129 18.70 5.37 -0.35
CA LYS A 129 18.00 6.39 -1.18
C LYS A 129 18.21 6.17 -2.67
N ALA A 130 19.42 5.83 -3.08
CA ALA A 130 19.74 5.51 -4.48
C ALA A 130 19.07 4.21 -4.97
N ALA A 131 18.79 3.29 -4.07
CA ALA A 131 18.10 2.03 -4.39
C ALA A 131 16.57 2.19 -4.51
N ALA A 132 16.00 3.24 -3.94
CA ALA A 132 14.56 3.48 -3.95
C ALA A 132 14.06 3.95 -5.33
N HIS A 133 12.80 3.62 -5.64
CA HIS A 133 12.12 4.16 -6.82
C HIS A 133 11.69 5.61 -6.62
N SER A 134 11.33 5.96 -5.38
CA SER A 134 10.98 7.33 -5.01
C SER A 134 11.14 7.57 -3.51
N LEU A 135 11.30 8.85 -3.17
CA LEU A 135 11.27 9.33 -1.80
C LEU A 135 10.01 10.17 -1.63
N ILE A 136 9.29 9.96 -0.53
CA ILE A 136 8.12 10.78 -0.16
C ILE A 136 8.33 11.41 1.21
N SER A 137 7.83 12.64 1.37
CA SER A 137 7.88 13.38 2.62
C SER A 137 6.48 13.57 3.20
N MET A 138 6.35 13.43 4.52
CA MET A 138 5.13 13.73 5.27
C MET A 138 5.03 15.23 5.66
N GLY A 139 5.89 16.06 5.13
CA GLY A 139 5.97 17.48 5.40
C GLY A 139 7.35 17.91 5.89
N LYS A 140 7.48 19.21 6.17
CA LYS A 140 8.77 19.81 6.56
C LYS A 140 9.15 19.56 8.02
N MET A 141 8.19 19.18 8.85
CA MET A 141 8.45 18.87 10.26
C MET A 141 8.91 17.42 10.40
N THR A 142 9.89 17.20 11.28
CA THR A 142 10.37 15.86 11.61
C THR A 142 9.37 15.16 12.53
N LEU A 143 8.99 13.94 12.15
CA LEU A 143 8.18 13.05 12.98
C LEU A 143 9.04 11.95 13.58
N ALA A 144 8.75 11.55 14.83
CA ALA A 144 9.30 10.33 15.37
C ALA A 144 8.93 9.14 14.46
N HIS A 145 9.86 8.22 14.20
CA HIS A 145 9.69 7.15 13.20
C HIS A 145 8.46 6.25 13.47
N GLU A 146 8.13 5.98 14.74
CA GLU A 146 6.92 5.22 15.11
C GLU A 146 5.64 6.00 14.78
N LEU A 147 5.63 7.32 15.02
CA LEU A 147 4.50 8.17 14.68
C LEU A 147 4.37 8.35 13.16
N ALA A 148 5.49 8.52 12.45
CA ALA A 148 5.50 8.60 10.99
C ALA A 148 4.85 7.36 10.34
N ARG A 149 5.03 6.18 10.93
CA ARG A 149 4.37 4.96 10.48
C ARG A 149 2.85 5.06 10.60
N VAL A 150 2.33 5.52 11.73
CA VAL A 150 0.87 5.68 11.93
C VAL A 150 0.30 6.70 10.95
N VAL A 151 0.98 7.84 10.77
CA VAL A 151 0.57 8.87 9.81
C VAL A 151 0.55 8.31 8.38
N LEU A 152 1.57 7.56 7.97
CA LEU A 152 1.59 6.92 6.66
C LEU A 152 0.42 5.94 6.49
N LEU A 153 0.17 5.08 7.46
CA LEU A 153 -0.92 4.12 7.41
C LEU A 153 -2.28 4.81 7.32
N GLU A 154 -2.49 5.89 8.07
CA GLU A 154 -3.70 6.71 7.97
C GLU A 154 -3.85 7.30 6.57
N GLN A 155 -2.78 7.85 5.99
CA GLN A 155 -2.83 8.42 4.65
C GLN A 155 -3.05 7.36 3.56
N ILE A 156 -2.53 6.15 3.71
CA ILE A 156 -2.84 5.03 2.81
C ILE A 156 -4.33 4.66 2.91
N TYR A 157 -4.87 4.55 4.11
CA TYR A 157 -6.29 4.30 4.31
C TYR A 157 -7.16 5.40 3.68
N ARG A 158 -6.84 6.67 3.98
CA ARG A 158 -7.51 7.85 3.39
C ARG A 158 -7.47 7.82 1.87
N ALA A 159 -6.34 7.50 1.28
CA ALA A 159 -6.19 7.39 -0.16
C ALA A 159 -7.14 6.36 -0.77
N PHE A 160 -7.30 5.19 -0.17
CA PHE A 160 -8.28 4.19 -0.62
C PHE A 160 -9.72 4.66 -0.46
N THR A 161 -10.04 5.40 0.60
CA THR A 161 -11.39 5.98 0.76
C THR A 161 -11.67 7.03 -0.33
N ILE A 162 -10.69 7.84 -0.71
CA ILE A 162 -10.79 8.79 -1.82
C ILE A 162 -11.01 8.04 -3.14
N LEU A 163 -10.19 7.05 -3.45
CA LEU A 163 -10.31 6.25 -4.69
C LEU A 163 -11.65 5.53 -4.83
N LYS A 164 -12.29 5.19 -3.72
CA LYS A 164 -13.60 4.51 -3.68
C LYS A 164 -14.77 5.46 -3.49
N GLY A 165 -14.54 6.77 -3.40
CA GLY A 165 -15.59 7.76 -3.15
C GLY A 165 -16.27 7.63 -1.78
N HIS A 166 -15.58 7.05 -0.80
CA HIS A 166 -16.11 6.88 0.55
C HIS A 166 -16.03 8.19 1.35
N PRO A 167 -17.04 8.56 2.17
CA PRO A 167 -17.14 9.88 2.81
C PRO A 167 -16.11 10.15 3.93
N TYR A 168 -15.24 9.22 4.26
CA TYR A 168 -14.20 9.39 5.29
C TYR A 168 -13.36 10.66 5.10
N HIS A 169 -13.08 11.05 3.86
CA HIS A 169 -12.30 12.24 3.53
C HIS A 169 -13.10 13.55 3.53
N SER A 170 -14.44 13.48 3.60
CA SER A 170 -15.35 14.63 3.48
C SER A 170 -15.71 15.26 4.84
N GLY A 171 -15.16 14.80 5.94
CA GLY A 171 -15.54 15.15 7.30
C GLY A 171 -14.75 16.29 7.95
N HIS A 172 -14.10 17.16 7.15
CA HIS A 172 -13.34 18.32 7.70
C HIS A 172 -13.54 19.53 6.84
#